data_f61fe84ab7c0b4ff5ebe057124114a63
#
_entry.id   f61fe84ab7c0b4ff5ebe057124114a63
#
_cell.length_a   1.000
_cell.length_b   1.000
_cell.length_c   1.000
_cell.angle_alpha   90.00
_cell.angle_beta   90.00
_cell.angle_gamma   90.00
#
_symmetry.space_group_name_H-M   'P 1'
#
loop_
_entity.id
_entity.type
_entity.pdbx_description
1 polymer ?
#
loop_
_entity_poly.entity_id
_entity_poly.type
_entity_poly.pdbx_seq_one_letter_code
_entity_poly.pdbx_strand_id
1 'polypeptide(L)'
;GDFTTLSVWAGGAFNILDVLTDGMIFLSSLTGTPQPMLTAFWEKNSCDGTYFDGFDNSIHLLGGCPVANPGDTDEYDDDIILHEFGHFAAANFSEDDSQGGDHFLDDNTEDIRLAWSEGWAHFFSSAIRGNPRQVDTILSIASSFEIEGPSPLASSTIYTTSEVSVATVLWDIFDNTNEAFDALSLGISPIWDVFYGYLPTAPSVSIEDFWDGWFKRGHGFETEMLNITEDR
;
A
#
# COMPACT_ATOMS: atom_id res chain seq x y z
N GLY A 1 25.84 -24.88 20.11
CA GLY A 1 24.67 -24.57 19.34
C GLY A 1 25.12 -23.95 18.01
N ASP A 2 24.61 -24.46 16.93
CA ASP A 2 24.97 -23.99 15.60
C ASP A 2 24.33 -22.61 15.36
N PHE A 3 25.13 -21.55 15.35
CA PHE A 3 24.68 -20.17 15.12
C PHE A 3 24.06 -19.98 13.72
N THR A 4 24.35 -20.85 12.76
CA THR A 4 23.75 -20.80 11.42
C THR A 4 22.26 -21.13 11.44
N THR A 5 21.81 -22.04 12.28
CA THR A 5 20.41 -22.41 12.42
C THR A 5 19.60 -21.28 13.09
N LEU A 6 20.17 -20.61 14.10
CA LEU A 6 19.52 -19.47 14.77
C LEU A 6 19.41 -18.25 13.85
N SER A 7 20.39 -18.00 12.99
CA SER A 7 20.35 -16.85 12.05
C SER A 7 19.26 -17.00 10.99
N VAL A 8 19.02 -18.21 10.51
CA VAL A 8 17.94 -18.48 9.52
C VAL A 8 16.54 -18.36 10.14
N TRP A 9 16.38 -18.68 11.42
CA TRP A 9 15.09 -18.57 12.10
C TRP A 9 14.79 -17.16 12.64
N ALA A 10 15.82 -16.43 13.02
CA ALA A 10 15.64 -15.07 13.55
C ALA A 10 15.63 -14.00 12.45
N GLY A 11 16.20 -14.29 11.29
CA GLY A 11 16.35 -13.32 10.19
C GLY A 11 15.02 -12.74 9.74
N GLY A 12 14.03 -13.58 9.45
CA GLY A 12 12.70 -13.14 9.03
C GLY A 12 12.02 -12.24 10.07
N ALA A 13 12.02 -12.66 11.34
CA ALA A 13 11.44 -11.83 12.40
C ALA A 13 12.14 -10.47 12.57
N PHE A 14 13.46 -10.42 12.38
CA PHE A 14 14.20 -9.15 12.42
C PHE A 14 13.91 -8.29 11.19
N ASN A 15 13.78 -8.90 10.01
CA ASN A 15 13.39 -8.14 8.81
C ASN A 15 12.00 -7.51 8.98
N ILE A 16 11.02 -8.29 9.41
CA ILE A 16 9.67 -7.79 9.71
C ILE A 16 9.73 -6.61 10.69
N LEU A 17 10.50 -6.75 11.77
CA LEU A 17 10.65 -5.68 12.76
C LEU A 17 11.29 -4.41 12.17
N ASP A 18 12.32 -4.54 11.37
CA ASP A 18 13.02 -3.41 10.74
C ASP A 18 12.09 -2.69 9.77
N VAL A 19 11.41 -3.42 8.88
CA VAL A 19 10.49 -2.87 7.88
C VAL A 19 9.30 -2.17 8.55
N LEU A 20 8.67 -2.78 9.54
CA LEU A 20 7.57 -2.15 10.29
C LEU A 20 8.06 -0.96 11.13
N THR A 21 9.30 -0.96 11.59
CA THR A 21 9.89 0.20 12.27
C THR A 21 10.05 1.37 11.32
N ASP A 22 10.49 1.15 10.08
CA ASP A 22 10.56 2.19 9.05
C ASP A 22 9.17 2.76 8.74
N GLY A 23 8.17 1.89 8.58
CA GLY A 23 6.76 2.30 8.45
C GLY A 23 6.29 3.18 9.61
N MET A 24 6.56 2.76 10.86
CA MET A 24 6.19 3.52 12.06
C MET A 24 6.90 4.86 12.15
N ILE A 25 8.18 4.95 11.74
CA ILE A 25 8.93 6.21 11.69
C ILE A 25 8.30 7.15 10.65
N PHE A 26 8.00 6.64 9.46
CA PHE A 26 7.34 7.41 8.41
C PHE A 26 5.99 7.94 8.88
N LEU A 27 5.13 7.08 9.39
CA LEU A 27 3.80 7.43 9.89
C LEU A 27 3.88 8.44 11.06
N SER A 28 4.84 8.29 11.97
CA SER A 28 5.09 9.24 13.06
C SER A 28 5.48 10.63 12.54
N SER A 29 6.19 10.70 11.42
CA SER A 29 6.56 11.97 10.78
C SER A 29 5.34 12.72 10.22
N LEU A 30 4.30 11.99 9.81
CA LEU A 30 3.06 12.56 9.28
C LEU A 30 2.10 13.02 10.40
N THR A 31 1.99 12.24 11.46
CA THR A 31 1.03 12.48 12.53
C THR A 31 1.56 13.36 13.64
N GLY A 32 2.88 13.36 13.86
CA GLY A 32 3.52 14.04 14.99
C GLY A 32 3.15 13.48 16.37
N THR A 33 2.50 12.32 16.43
CA THR A 33 2.02 11.67 17.65
C THR A 33 2.50 10.22 17.75
N PRO A 34 2.54 9.63 18.96
CA PRO A 34 2.79 8.22 19.13
C PRO A 34 1.73 7.37 18.40
N GLN A 35 2.19 6.32 17.73
CA GLN A 35 1.33 5.43 16.97
C GLN A 35 0.64 4.40 17.86
N PRO A 36 -0.54 3.87 17.47
CA PRO A 36 -1.13 2.70 18.09
C PRO A 36 -0.16 1.51 18.08
N MET A 37 -0.36 0.59 19.00
CA MET A 37 0.42 -0.63 19.01
C MET A 37 0.01 -1.51 17.82
N LEU A 38 1.00 -1.99 17.10
CA LEU A 38 0.87 -2.97 16.03
C LEU A 38 1.55 -4.28 16.46
N THR A 39 0.91 -5.40 16.23
CA THR A 39 1.47 -6.73 16.48
C THR A 39 1.70 -7.43 15.13
N ALA A 40 2.86 -8.02 14.91
CA ALA A 40 3.12 -8.87 13.76
C ALA A 40 3.19 -10.35 14.17
N PHE A 41 2.45 -11.19 13.46
CA PHE A 41 2.46 -12.64 13.61
C PHE A 41 3.12 -13.29 12.40
N TRP A 42 4.17 -14.01 12.66
CA TRP A 42 4.88 -14.82 11.67
C TRP A 42 5.44 -16.08 12.27
N GLU A 43 5.27 -17.17 11.58
CA GLU A 43 5.89 -18.45 11.93
C GLU A 43 6.33 -19.18 10.66
N LYS A 44 7.54 -19.69 10.63
CA LYS A 44 8.02 -20.49 9.51
C LYS A 44 7.11 -21.67 9.22
N ASN A 45 6.72 -21.84 7.96
CA ASN A 45 5.74 -22.80 7.45
C ASN A 45 4.28 -22.51 7.88
N SER A 46 3.97 -21.32 8.39
CA SER A 46 2.58 -20.92 8.59
C SER A 46 1.81 -20.93 7.27
N CYS A 47 0.51 -21.21 7.35
CA CYS A 47 -0.40 -21.26 6.21
C CYS A 47 -1.53 -20.24 6.34
N ASP A 48 -1.38 -19.28 7.23
CA ASP A 48 -2.48 -18.36 7.59
C ASP A 48 -2.69 -17.22 6.58
N GLY A 49 -1.82 -17.12 5.55
CA GLY A 49 -1.86 -16.04 4.58
C GLY A 49 -1.17 -14.77 5.11
N THR A 50 -1.15 -13.76 4.25
CA THR A 50 -0.67 -12.40 4.59
C THR A 50 -1.85 -11.46 4.56
N TYR A 51 -2.10 -10.75 5.66
CA TYR A 51 -3.21 -9.80 5.80
C TYR A 51 -3.07 -8.95 7.06
N PHE A 52 -3.70 -7.79 7.06
CA PHE A 52 -3.93 -6.97 8.24
C PHE A 52 -5.27 -7.32 8.88
N ASP A 53 -5.30 -7.57 10.19
CA ASP A 53 -6.52 -7.72 10.98
C ASP A 53 -6.82 -6.41 11.75
N GLY A 54 -7.82 -5.68 11.29
CA GLY A 54 -8.25 -4.41 11.91
C GLY A 54 -8.94 -4.60 13.26
N PHE A 55 -9.32 -5.83 13.64
CA PHE A 55 -9.98 -6.07 14.92
C PHE A 55 -9.02 -5.92 16.11
N ASP A 56 -7.77 -6.36 15.96
CA ASP A 56 -6.77 -6.31 17.02
C ASP A 56 -5.48 -5.55 16.63
N ASN A 57 -5.46 -4.88 15.49
CA ASN A 57 -4.28 -4.21 14.94
C ASN A 57 -3.10 -5.16 14.76
N SER A 58 -3.32 -6.28 14.08
CA SER A 58 -2.25 -7.23 13.80
C SER A 58 -2.03 -7.44 12.31
N ILE A 59 -0.76 -7.66 11.95
CA ILE A 59 -0.36 -8.11 10.63
C ILE A 59 0.04 -9.58 10.73
N HIS A 60 -0.55 -10.42 9.89
CA HIS A 60 -0.20 -11.81 9.71
C HIS A 60 0.63 -11.96 8.45
N LEU A 61 1.70 -12.75 8.51
CA LEU A 61 2.62 -12.95 7.38
C LEU A 61 2.76 -14.43 7.08
N LEU A 62 2.63 -14.76 5.79
CA LEU A 62 2.78 -16.11 5.27
C LEU A 62 4.22 -16.61 5.47
N GLY A 63 4.37 -17.78 6.04
CA GLY A 63 5.68 -18.37 6.38
C GLY A 63 6.12 -19.51 5.44
N GLY A 64 5.54 -19.58 4.23
CA GLY A 64 5.85 -20.63 3.26
C GLY A 64 5.12 -21.94 3.51
N CYS A 65 3.78 -21.92 3.44
CA CYS A 65 2.92 -23.08 3.66
C CYS A 65 3.31 -24.29 2.79
N PRO A 66 3.81 -25.41 3.38
CA PRO A 66 4.36 -26.51 2.59
C PRO A 66 3.33 -27.25 1.75
N VAL A 67 2.03 -27.11 2.07
CA VAL A 67 0.94 -27.87 1.45
C VAL A 67 0.14 -27.07 0.44
N ALA A 68 0.10 -25.74 0.59
CA ALA A 68 -0.68 -24.87 -0.29
C ALA A 68 0.22 -23.98 -1.17
N ASN A 69 1.15 -23.26 -0.56
CA ASN A 69 2.06 -22.32 -1.23
C ASN A 69 3.52 -22.62 -0.83
N PRO A 70 4.10 -23.75 -1.29
CA PRO A 70 5.46 -24.11 -0.90
C PRO A 70 6.46 -23.12 -1.48
N GLY A 71 7.18 -22.40 -0.59
CA GLY A 71 8.19 -21.42 -0.98
C GLY A 71 7.69 -20.01 -1.22
N ASP A 72 6.42 -19.75 -0.93
CA ASP A 72 5.85 -18.41 -0.84
C ASP A 72 6.01 -17.92 0.59
N THR A 73 6.92 -16.96 0.81
CA THR A 73 7.35 -16.53 2.14
C THR A 73 7.53 -15.03 2.18
N ASP A 74 6.76 -14.34 3.00
CA ASP A 74 6.67 -12.88 2.98
C ASP A 74 7.56 -12.19 4.01
N GLU A 75 8.27 -12.96 4.83
CA GLU A 75 9.14 -12.38 5.87
C GLU A 75 10.32 -11.54 5.35
N TYR A 76 10.60 -11.60 4.04
CA TYR A 76 11.63 -10.80 3.37
C TYR A 76 11.08 -9.95 2.22
N ASP A 77 9.77 -9.96 2.02
CA ASP A 77 9.11 -9.16 0.99
C ASP A 77 8.63 -7.85 1.61
N ASP A 78 9.56 -6.88 1.65
CA ASP A 78 9.36 -5.58 2.30
C ASP A 78 8.13 -4.85 1.78
N ASP A 79 7.84 -4.96 0.46
CA ASP A 79 6.68 -4.34 -0.15
C ASP A 79 5.37 -4.93 0.36
N ILE A 80 5.32 -6.24 0.56
CA ILE A 80 4.15 -6.96 1.09
C ILE A 80 3.94 -6.58 2.57
N ILE A 81 5.00 -6.58 3.37
CA ILE A 81 4.93 -6.16 4.78
C ILE A 81 4.41 -4.72 4.91
N LEU A 82 4.89 -3.82 4.05
CA LEU A 82 4.47 -2.41 4.06
C LEU A 82 3.09 -2.19 3.41
N HIS A 83 2.63 -3.09 2.54
CA HIS A 83 1.27 -3.09 2.04
C HIS A 83 0.29 -3.32 3.20
N GLU A 84 0.50 -4.36 4.00
CA GLU A 84 -0.31 -4.61 5.20
C GLU A 84 -0.22 -3.46 6.22
N PHE A 85 0.93 -2.81 6.29
CA PHE A 85 1.10 -1.59 7.08
C PHE A 85 0.29 -0.41 6.52
N GLY A 86 0.04 -0.37 5.22
CA GLY A 86 -0.87 0.60 4.57
C GLY A 86 -2.30 0.46 5.09
N HIS A 87 -2.80 -0.76 5.22
CA HIS A 87 -4.12 -1.04 5.83
C HIS A 87 -4.16 -0.66 7.31
N PHE A 88 -3.08 -0.94 8.07
CA PHE A 88 -2.98 -0.45 9.45
C PHE A 88 -3.08 1.08 9.53
N ALA A 89 -2.43 1.81 8.61
CA ALA A 89 -2.52 3.26 8.56
C ALA A 89 -3.95 3.71 8.23
N ALA A 90 -4.63 3.06 7.27
CA ALA A 90 -6.02 3.38 6.92
C ALA A 90 -6.98 3.17 8.10
N ALA A 91 -6.91 2.03 8.75
CA ALA A 91 -7.78 1.68 9.86
C ALA A 91 -7.62 2.59 11.10
N ASN A 92 -6.43 3.18 11.30
CA ASN A 92 -6.14 3.97 12.50
C ASN A 92 -6.17 5.49 12.27
N PHE A 93 -6.01 5.96 11.03
CA PHE A 93 -5.82 7.38 10.73
C PHE A 93 -6.75 7.91 9.64
N SER A 94 -7.53 7.04 9.02
CA SER A 94 -8.55 7.41 8.05
C SER A 94 -9.83 6.62 8.31
N GLU A 95 -10.53 6.27 7.27
CA GLU A 95 -11.62 5.31 7.24
C GLU A 95 -11.30 4.28 6.16
N ASP A 96 -11.61 3.02 6.42
CA ASP A 96 -11.60 1.96 5.42
C ASP A 96 -12.94 1.23 5.50
N ASP A 97 -13.82 1.50 4.55
CA ASP A 97 -15.14 0.89 4.46
C ASP A 97 -15.21 -0.22 3.40
N SER A 98 -14.04 -0.68 2.94
CA SER A 98 -13.91 -1.84 2.07
C SER A 98 -14.49 -3.08 2.76
N GLN A 99 -15.18 -3.91 2.00
CA GLN A 99 -15.66 -5.20 2.49
C GLN A 99 -14.60 -6.30 2.37
N GLY A 100 -13.42 -5.95 1.84
CA GLY A 100 -12.40 -6.92 1.47
C GLY A 100 -12.88 -7.89 0.38
N GLY A 101 -12.14 -8.95 0.17
CA GLY A 101 -12.47 -10.00 -0.78
C GLY A 101 -11.29 -10.32 -1.68
N ASP A 102 -11.49 -11.29 -2.59
CA ASP A 102 -10.48 -11.61 -3.60
C ASP A 102 -10.31 -10.42 -4.55
N HIS A 103 -9.09 -10.01 -4.80
CA HIS A 103 -8.72 -8.93 -5.70
C HIS A 103 -7.50 -9.33 -6.52
N PHE A 104 -7.28 -8.68 -7.65
CA PHE A 104 -6.20 -9.02 -8.56
C PHE A 104 -5.69 -7.75 -9.26
N LEU A 105 -4.39 -7.61 -9.38
CA LEU A 105 -3.72 -6.46 -9.99
C LEU A 105 -4.20 -6.13 -11.43
N ASP A 106 -4.75 -7.10 -12.15
CA ASP A 106 -5.26 -6.94 -13.52
C ASP A 106 -6.79 -6.80 -13.58
N ASP A 107 -7.48 -6.72 -12.44
CA ASP A 107 -8.93 -6.48 -12.39
C ASP A 107 -9.22 -4.97 -12.44
N ASN A 108 -10.05 -4.59 -13.39
CA ASN A 108 -10.52 -3.20 -13.56
C ASN A 108 -12.01 -3.05 -13.20
N THR A 109 -12.58 -4.03 -12.49
CA THR A 109 -14.02 -4.10 -12.18
C THR A 109 -14.29 -4.36 -10.71
N GLU A 110 -13.34 -4.05 -9.84
CA GLU A 110 -13.47 -4.19 -8.40
C GLU A 110 -14.54 -3.25 -7.82
N ASP A 111 -14.99 -3.55 -6.60
CA ASP A 111 -15.72 -2.54 -5.81
C ASP A 111 -14.81 -1.32 -5.61
N ILE A 112 -15.31 -0.13 -5.84
CA ILE A 112 -14.52 1.11 -5.80
C ILE A 112 -13.85 1.36 -4.44
N ARG A 113 -14.42 0.84 -3.36
CA ARG A 113 -13.86 0.92 -2.01
C ARG A 113 -12.74 -0.09 -1.81
N LEU A 114 -12.87 -1.29 -2.41
CA LEU A 114 -11.80 -2.29 -2.44
C LEU A 114 -10.61 -1.75 -3.24
N ALA A 115 -10.86 -1.24 -4.46
CA ALA A 115 -9.82 -0.63 -5.27
C ALA A 115 -9.09 0.52 -4.56
N TRP A 116 -9.81 1.33 -3.76
CA TRP A 116 -9.19 2.35 -2.92
C TRP A 116 -8.34 1.75 -1.81
N SER A 117 -8.88 0.79 -1.03
CA SER A 117 -8.19 0.16 0.10
C SER A 117 -6.86 -0.45 -0.33
N GLU A 118 -6.89 -1.28 -1.38
CA GLU A 118 -5.71 -1.95 -1.91
C GLU A 118 -4.75 -0.97 -2.61
N GLY A 119 -5.29 -0.07 -3.41
CA GLY A 119 -4.51 0.95 -4.10
C GLY A 119 -3.81 1.91 -3.13
N TRP A 120 -4.46 2.30 -2.04
CA TRP A 120 -3.82 3.03 -0.95
C TRP A 120 -2.67 2.24 -0.34
N ALA A 121 -2.86 0.95 -0.05
CA ALA A 121 -1.84 0.11 0.57
C ALA A 121 -0.61 -0.04 -0.34
N HIS A 122 -0.79 -0.25 -1.63
CA HIS A 122 0.30 -0.25 -2.63
C HIS A 122 1.03 1.09 -2.71
N PHE A 123 0.29 2.20 -2.81
CA PHE A 123 0.87 3.53 -2.81
C PHE A 123 1.67 3.81 -1.54
N PHE A 124 1.10 3.51 -0.36
CA PHE A 124 1.73 3.84 0.92
C PHE A 124 3.00 3.05 1.15
N SER A 125 3.02 1.76 0.78
CA SER A 125 4.23 0.94 0.74
C SER A 125 5.32 1.59 -0.13
N SER A 126 4.98 1.97 -1.36
CA SER A 126 5.90 2.65 -2.26
C SER A 126 6.40 3.98 -1.73
N ALA A 127 5.52 4.79 -1.11
CA ALA A 127 5.87 6.09 -0.54
C ALA A 127 6.85 5.97 0.64
N ILE A 128 6.68 4.96 1.51
CA ILE A 128 7.62 4.68 2.61
C ILE A 128 9.01 4.33 2.05
N ARG A 129 9.06 3.51 1.01
CA ARG A 129 10.32 3.07 0.38
C ARG A 129 10.93 4.10 -0.57
N GLY A 130 10.15 5.07 -1.04
CA GLY A 130 10.56 5.99 -2.11
C GLY A 130 10.85 5.24 -3.42
N ASN A 131 10.09 4.18 -3.70
CA ASN A 131 10.29 3.31 -4.87
C ASN A 131 8.93 2.83 -5.40
N PRO A 132 8.59 3.11 -6.69
CA PRO A 132 7.32 2.70 -7.29
C PRO A 132 7.22 1.21 -7.59
N ARG A 133 8.33 0.49 -7.53
CA ARG A 133 8.37 -0.94 -7.82
C ARG A 133 7.99 -1.76 -6.61
N GLN A 134 6.92 -2.53 -6.78
CA GLN A 134 6.45 -3.53 -5.83
C GLN A 134 7.02 -4.91 -6.18
N VAL A 135 7.49 -5.64 -5.20
CA VAL A 135 8.10 -6.97 -5.39
C VAL A 135 7.48 -7.95 -4.42
N ASP A 136 7.13 -9.10 -4.95
CA ASP A 136 6.65 -10.27 -4.22
C ASP A 136 7.44 -11.50 -4.66
N THR A 137 7.86 -12.34 -3.73
CA THR A 137 8.71 -13.52 -3.99
C THR A 137 7.94 -14.81 -3.82
N ILE A 138 7.47 -15.37 -4.94
CA ILE A 138 6.74 -16.65 -4.97
C ILE A 138 7.66 -17.75 -5.51
N LEU A 139 7.85 -18.84 -4.77
CA LEU A 139 8.66 -20.00 -5.20
C LEU A 139 10.08 -19.64 -5.64
N SER A 140 10.73 -18.70 -4.97
CA SER A 140 12.05 -18.16 -5.34
C SER A 140 12.08 -17.43 -6.69
N ILE A 141 10.94 -17.03 -7.20
CA ILE A 141 10.78 -16.16 -8.37
C ILE A 141 10.24 -14.83 -7.87
N ALA A 142 10.98 -13.74 -8.11
CA ALA A 142 10.47 -12.42 -7.84
C ALA A 142 9.45 -12.03 -8.92
N SER A 143 8.20 -11.87 -8.52
CA SER A 143 7.19 -11.16 -9.29
C SER A 143 7.31 -9.66 -8.99
N SER A 144 7.04 -8.79 -9.94
CA SER A 144 7.05 -7.36 -9.67
C SER A 144 6.15 -6.60 -10.63
N PHE A 145 5.57 -5.51 -10.14
CA PHE A 145 4.91 -4.50 -10.95
C PHE A 145 5.36 -3.10 -10.51
N GLU A 146 5.06 -2.10 -11.30
CA GLU A 146 5.37 -0.71 -11.01
C GLU A 146 4.11 0.11 -11.05
N ILE A 147 3.97 1.03 -10.10
CA ILE A 147 2.90 2.02 -10.05
C ILE A 147 3.30 3.33 -10.75
N GLU A 148 4.53 3.42 -11.25
CA GLU A 148 5.07 4.50 -12.07
C GLU A 148 4.96 4.16 -13.55
N GLY A 149 4.52 5.11 -14.36
CA GLY A 149 4.54 4.99 -15.81
C GLY A 149 3.57 3.96 -16.40
N PRO A 150 3.64 3.71 -17.69
CA PRO A 150 2.81 2.71 -18.34
C PRO A 150 3.27 1.31 -17.91
N SER A 151 2.74 0.83 -16.80
CA SER A 151 2.87 -0.57 -16.42
C SER A 151 2.10 -1.45 -17.41
N PRO A 152 2.55 -2.68 -17.72
CA PRO A 152 1.74 -3.65 -18.45
C PRO A 152 0.40 -3.96 -17.78
N LEU A 153 0.30 -3.68 -16.47
CA LEU A 153 -0.92 -3.81 -15.66
C LEU A 153 -1.69 -2.49 -15.60
N ALA A 154 -1.02 -1.34 -15.67
CA ALA A 154 -1.67 -0.05 -15.84
C ALA A 154 -2.05 0.09 -17.33
N SER A 155 -3.30 -0.07 -17.62
CA SER A 155 -3.92 0.37 -18.87
C SER A 155 -3.58 1.85 -19.10
N SER A 156 -3.56 2.30 -20.36
CA SER A 156 -3.54 3.73 -20.69
C SER A 156 -4.83 4.45 -20.23
N THR A 157 -5.69 3.78 -19.49
CA THR A 157 -6.95 4.28 -18.96
C THR A 157 -6.94 4.06 -17.46
N ILE A 158 -7.16 5.13 -16.70
CA ILE A 158 -7.35 5.06 -15.25
C ILE A 158 -8.77 4.56 -14.95
N TYR A 159 -8.86 3.53 -14.14
CA TYR A 159 -10.13 2.99 -13.65
C TYR A 159 -10.26 3.25 -12.16
N THR A 160 -11.35 3.87 -11.74
CA THR A 160 -11.66 4.07 -10.31
C THR A 160 -11.96 2.76 -9.58
N THR A 161 -12.09 1.68 -10.31
CA THR A 161 -12.34 0.30 -9.89
C THR A 161 -11.14 -0.61 -10.11
N SER A 162 -9.92 -0.05 -10.07
CA SER A 162 -8.65 -0.79 -10.16
C SER A 162 -7.68 -0.29 -9.10
N GLU A 163 -7.21 -1.18 -8.26
CA GLU A 163 -6.21 -0.91 -7.22
C GLU A 163 -4.92 -0.30 -7.78
N VAL A 164 -4.44 -0.83 -8.91
CA VAL A 164 -3.22 -0.31 -9.57
C VAL A 164 -3.44 1.12 -10.08
N SER A 165 -4.61 1.42 -10.63
CA SER A 165 -4.93 2.78 -11.09
C SER A 165 -4.97 3.78 -9.92
N VAL A 166 -5.56 3.39 -8.79
CA VAL A 166 -5.57 4.20 -7.57
C VAL A 166 -4.15 4.47 -7.07
N ALA A 167 -3.34 3.41 -6.95
CA ALA A 167 -1.95 3.54 -6.50
C ALA A 167 -1.13 4.46 -7.41
N THR A 168 -1.32 4.33 -8.71
CA THR A 168 -0.66 5.12 -9.74
C THR A 168 -1.00 6.61 -9.64
N VAL A 169 -2.29 6.95 -9.54
CA VAL A 169 -2.73 8.37 -9.40
C VAL A 169 -2.14 8.99 -8.13
N LEU A 170 -2.13 8.26 -7.02
CA LEU A 170 -1.52 8.75 -5.78
C LEU A 170 -0.01 8.92 -5.88
N TRP A 171 0.66 8.05 -6.65
CA TRP A 171 2.09 8.13 -6.90
C TRP A 171 2.44 9.32 -7.77
N ASP A 172 1.71 9.59 -8.85
CA ASP A 172 1.91 10.75 -9.72
C ASP A 172 1.74 12.09 -8.96
N ILE A 173 0.89 12.14 -7.95
CA ILE A 173 0.80 13.31 -7.07
C ILE A 173 2.03 13.44 -6.15
N PHE A 174 2.56 12.30 -5.70
CA PHE A 174 3.57 12.19 -4.66
C PHE A 174 4.99 12.45 -5.15
N ASP A 175 5.39 11.78 -6.23
CA ASP A 175 6.78 11.64 -6.61
C ASP A 175 7.37 12.91 -7.27
N ASN A 176 8.57 12.84 -7.84
CA ASN A 176 9.25 13.95 -8.49
C ASN A 176 9.75 13.59 -9.90
N THR A 177 9.29 12.51 -10.45
CA THR A 177 9.52 12.15 -11.84
C THR A 177 8.48 12.86 -12.69
N ASN A 178 8.88 13.56 -13.73
CA ASN A 178 7.94 14.26 -14.62
C ASN A 178 7.75 13.46 -15.90
N GLU A 179 6.53 13.02 -16.14
CA GLU A 179 6.07 12.46 -17.41
C GLU A 179 5.35 13.52 -18.26
N ALA A 180 4.96 13.13 -19.48
CA ALA A 180 4.30 14.08 -20.40
C ALA A 180 2.92 14.52 -19.90
N PHE A 181 2.25 13.69 -19.10
CA PHE A 181 0.92 13.93 -18.52
C PHE A 181 1.00 14.31 -17.04
N ASP A 182 2.14 14.09 -16.37
CA ASP A 182 2.33 14.40 -14.98
C ASP A 182 3.39 15.49 -14.79
N ALA A 183 2.99 16.58 -14.15
CA ALA A 183 3.84 17.70 -13.76
C ALA A 183 3.75 17.99 -12.26
N LEU A 184 3.12 17.10 -11.47
CA LEU A 184 3.00 17.24 -10.04
C LEU A 184 4.28 16.70 -9.34
N SER A 185 4.56 17.20 -8.17
CA SER A 185 5.63 16.76 -7.29
C SER A 185 5.37 17.33 -5.91
N LEU A 186 4.32 16.86 -5.27
CA LEU A 186 3.78 17.49 -4.06
C LEU A 186 4.15 16.74 -2.78
N GLY A 187 4.66 15.53 -2.90
CA GLY A 187 4.99 14.68 -1.78
C GLY A 187 3.77 14.23 -1.00
N ILE A 188 4.00 13.59 0.14
CA ILE A 188 2.95 12.94 0.92
C ILE A 188 1.98 13.92 1.62
N SER A 189 2.43 15.15 1.92
CA SER A 189 1.68 16.04 2.82
C SER A 189 0.27 16.39 2.35
N PRO A 190 0.00 16.79 1.10
CA PRO A 190 -1.36 17.07 0.65
C PRO A 190 -2.22 15.80 0.54
N ILE A 191 -1.62 14.67 0.16
CA ILE A 191 -2.30 13.36 0.14
C ILE A 191 -2.74 12.99 1.55
N TRP A 192 -1.83 13.10 2.52
CA TRP A 192 -2.12 12.84 3.93
C TRP A 192 -3.18 13.78 4.50
N ASP A 193 -3.19 15.05 4.09
CA ASP A 193 -4.19 16.01 4.52
C ASP A 193 -5.61 15.61 4.09
N VAL A 194 -5.77 15.07 2.88
CA VAL A 194 -7.07 14.53 2.41
C VAL A 194 -7.39 13.22 3.12
N PHE A 195 -6.44 12.30 3.17
CA PHE A 195 -6.58 10.98 3.77
C PHE A 195 -7.02 11.05 5.24
N TYR A 196 -6.30 11.82 6.06
CA TYR A 196 -6.54 11.97 7.48
C TYR A 196 -7.64 13.00 7.82
N GLY A 197 -7.70 14.09 7.05
CA GLY A 197 -8.50 15.25 7.40
C GLY A 197 -9.86 15.32 6.72
N TYR A 198 -10.11 14.52 5.67
CA TYR A 198 -11.36 14.55 4.93
C TYR A 198 -12.03 13.18 4.82
N LEU A 199 -11.32 12.14 4.41
CA LEU A 199 -11.92 10.82 4.16
C LEU A 199 -12.67 10.22 5.37
N PRO A 200 -12.24 10.39 6.63
CA PRO A 200 -13.03 9.91 7.78
C PRO A 200 -14.43 10.49 7.90
N THR A 201 -14.73 11.54 7.14
CA THR A 201 -16.05 12.21 7.15
C THR A 201 -16.78 12.10 5.81
N ALA A 202 -16.17 11.44 4.84
CA ALA A 202 -16.77 11.20 3.53
C ALA A 202 -17.92 10.16 3.64
N PRO A 203 -18.88 10.17 2.72
CA PRO A 203 -19.99 9.21 2.74
C PRO A 203 -19.57 7.77 2.39
N SER A 204 -18.47 7.63 1.68
CA SER A 204 -17.76 6.38 1.37
C SER A 204 -16.27 6.70 1.26
N VAL A 205 -15.42 5.68 1.05
CA VAL A 205 -13.99 5.89 0.89
C VAL A 205 -13.51 5.30 -0.42
N SER A 206 -13.24 6.17 -1.36
CA SER A 206 -12.87 5.85 -2.74
C SER A 206 -11.93 6.90 -3.30
N ILE A 207 -11.36 6.63 -4.47
CA ILE A 207 -10.55 7.62 -5.21
C ILE A 207 -11.41 8.84 -5.62
N GLU A 208 -12.72 8.66 -5.85
CA GLU A 208 -13.63 9.76 -6.16
C GLU A 208 -13.87 10.66 -4.92
N ASP A 209 -13.98 10.07 -3.73
CA ASP A 209 -14.06 10.83 -2.48
C ASP A 209 -12.73 11.53 -2.16
N PHE A 210 -11.59 10.90 -2.46
CA PHE A 210 -10.27 11.54 -2.37
C PHE A 210 -10.18 12.75 -3.30
N TRP A 211 -10.63 12.63 -4.54
CA TRP A 211 -10.71 13.73 -5.51
C TRP A 211 -11.56 14.89 -4.99
N ASP A 212 -12.74 14.58 -4.50
CA ASP A 212 -13.63 15.57 -3.88
C ASP A 212 -12.96 16.25 -2.67
N GLY A 213 -12.31 15.47 -1.83
CA GLY A 213 -11.57 15.92 -0.66
C GLY A 213 -10.43 16.86 -1.02
N TRP A 214 -9.70 16.56 -2.09
CA TRP A 214 -8.59 17.36 -2.57
C TRP A 214 -8.99 18.82 -2.80
N PHE A 215 -10.04 19.03 -3.56
CA PHE A 215 -10.52 20.40 -3.85
C PHE A 215 -11.24 21.04 -2.65
N LYS A 216 -11.98 20.29 -1.87
CA LYS A 216 -12.61 20.80 -0.64
C LYS A 216 -11.60 21.22 0.42
N ARG A 217 -10.42 20.59 0.45
CA ARG A 217 -9.29 20.99 1.29
C ARG A 217 -8.48 22.15 0.70
N GLY A 218 -8.72 22.55 -0.55
CA GLY A 218 -8.15 23.70 -1.20
C GLY A 218 -6.78 23.51 -1.82
N HIS A 219 -6.42 22.28 -2.19
CA HIS A 219 -5.10 21.98 -2.77
C HIS A 219 -4.91 22.51 -4.20
N GLY A 220 -5.98 22.70 -4.98
CA GLY A 220 -5.90 23.23 -6.35
C GLY A 220 -5.32 22.21 -7.35
N PHE A 221 -4.60 22.71 -8.38
CA PHE A 221 -3.98 21.90 -9.44
C PHE A 221 -4.99 21.16 -10.33
N GLU A 222 -6.16 21.77 -10.62
CA GLU A 222 -7.24 21.11 -11.38
C GLU A 222 -6.77 20.56 -12.74
N THR A 223 -5.95 21.30 -13.47
CA THR A 223 -5.45 20.88 -14.78
C THR A 223 -4.50 19.70 -14.68
N GLU A 224 -3.55 19.77 -13.75
CA GLU A 224 -2.56 18.73 -13.53
C GLU A 224 -3.23 17.46 -13.01
N MET A 225 -4.18 17.58 -12.08
CA MET A 225 -4.96 16.46 -11.56
C MET A 225 -5.79 15.78 -12.68
N LEU A 226 -6.38 16.56 -13.60
CA LEU A 226 -7.09 16.00 -14.75
C LEU A 226 -6.13 15.25 -15.71
N ASN A 227 -4.94 15.80 -15.94
CA ASN A 227 -3.97 15.15 -16.83
C ASN A 227 -3.57 13.76 -16.34
N ILE A 228 -3.30 13.60 -15.04
CA ILE A 228 -2.92 12.29 -14.47
C ILE A 228 -4.08 11.27 -14.44
N THR A 229 -5.32 11.72 -14.59
CA THR A 229 -6.51 10.84 -14.59
C THR A 229 -7.10 10.57 -15.97
N GLU A 230 -6.93 11.47 -16.95
CA GLU A 230 -7.60 11.40 -18.25
C GLU A 230 -6.64 11.21 -19.45
N ASP A 231 -5.40 11.67 -19.36
CA ASP A 231 -4.47 11.80 -20.49
C ASP A 231 -3.28 10.80 -20.47
N ARG A 232 -3.35 9.75 -19.65
CA ARG A 232 -2.33 8.73 -19.52
C ARG A 232 -2.13 7.83 -20.73
#